data_282954f57a373459bff0580448a5a016
#
_entry.id   282954f57a373459bff0580448a5a016
#
_cell.length_a   1.000
_cell.length_b   1.000
_cell.length_c   1.000
_cell.angle_alpha   90.00
_cell.angle_beta   90.00
_cell.angle_gamma   90.00
#
_symmetry.space_group_name_H-M   'P 1'
#
loop_
_entity.id
_entity.type
_entity.pdbx_description
1 polymer ?
#
loop_
_entity_poly.entity_id
_entity_poly.type
_entity_poly.pdbx_seq_one_letter_code
_entity_poly.pdbx_strand_id
1 'polypeptide(L)'
;MGVTAQLLETGAIIKPSFCGPCFGAGDTPANGELSIRHTTRNFPNREGSKPGEGQLSCVALMDARSIAATARNGGRLTPAVDLDVAYREHPAAFDRAVYDKRVFFGFGQAEPETKLVFGPNIRDWPQLPALSEDLLMRVCSYITDPVTTTDELIPSGETSSYRSNPLKLAEFALSRKDPGYVARAKETVTETLPEAVRTVVSALAGEDPAPQIGSVIYARKPGDGSAREQAASCQKVLGGWANIANEYATKRYRSNLINWGMIPFTTPSEPDFAVGDYILVRGIRKAVTSAAEQITAEVIKPDGTHSTLALSIPAMTAEERQIILDGCLINHYRNEMK
;
A
#
# COMPACT_ATOMS: atom_id res chain seq x y z
N MET A 1 29.10 26.99 -16.64
CA MET A 1 29.10 25.53 -16.62
C MET A 1 28.68 24.90 -17.97
N GLY A 2 27.67 25.29 -18.68
CA GLY A 2 27.35 24.86 -20.06
C GLY A 2 27.06 23.35 -20.32
N VAL A 3 27.17 22.46 -19.28
CA VAL A 3 26.99 21.01 -19.46
C VAL A 3 25.59 20.66 -19.96
N THR A 4 24.57 21.35 -19.47
CA THR A 4 23.17 21.15 -19.92
C THR A 4 23.04 21.46 -21.42
N ALA A 5 23.65 22.54 -21.90
CA ALA A 5 23.64 22.89 -23.33
C ALA A 5 24.34 21.81 -24.16
N GLN A 6 25.52 21.38 -23.73
CA GLN A 6 26.28 20.29 -24.39
C GLN A 6 25.47 18.98 -24.48
N LEU A 7 24.73 18.61 -23.41
CA LEU A 7 23.87 17.44 -23.45
C LEU A 7 22.70 17.61 -24.45
N LEU A 8 22.08 18.79 -24.48
CA LEU A 8 21.00 19.09 -25.45
C LEU A 8 21.51 19.05 -26.90
N GLU A 9 22.73 19.53 -27.17
CA GLU A 9 23.37 19.46 -28.49
C GLU A 9 23.58 18.02 -28.98
N THR A 10 23.72 17.06 -28.07
CA THR A 10 23.77 15.62 -28.43
C THR A 10 22.41 15.00 -28.76
N GLY A 11 21.33 15.75 -28.65
CA GLY A 11 19.97 15.25 -28.79
C GLY A 11 19.39 14.64 -27.50
N ALA A 12 20.07 14.75 -26.36
CA ALA A 12 19.57 14.25 -25.09
C ALA A 12 18.34 15.05 -24.60
N ILE A 13 17.33 14.36 -24.14
CA ILE A 13 16.12 14.96 -23.56
C ILE A 13 16.36 15.14 -22.04
N ILE A 14 16.33 16.38 -21.59
CA ILE A 14 16.47 16.70 -20.17
C ILE A 14 15.08 16.93 -19.55
N LYS A 15 14.79 16.18 -18.52
CA LYS A 15 13.54 16.27 -17.75
C LYS A 15 13.83 16.59 -16.28
N PRO A 16 12.93 17.26 -15.57
CA PRO A 16 12.98 17.33 -14.12
C PRO A 16 12.80 15.95 -13.51
N SER A 17 13.21 15.77 -12.26
CA SER A 17 12.97 14.52 -11.53
C SER A 17 11.48 14.19 -11.49
N PHE A 18 11.12 12.98 -11.88
CA PHE A 18 9.75 12.49 -11.90
C PHE A 18 9.71 11.00 -11.58
N CYS A 19 8.54 10.52 -11.17
CA CYS A 19 8.31 9.10 -10.94
C CYS A 19 7.62 8.51 -12.19
N GLY A 20 8.26 7.54 -12.85
CA GLY A 20 7.71 7.06 -14.11
C GLY A 20 8.39 5.86 -14.74
N PRO A 21 9.66 5.91 -15.10
CA PRO A 21 10.29 4.89 -15.93
C PRO A 21 10.24 3.46 -15.37
N CYS A 22 10.24 3.30 -14.06
CA CYS A 22 10.23 1.97 -13.42
C CYS A 22 8.86 1.26 -13.47
N PHE A 23 7.81 1.95 -13.89
CA PHE A 23 6.45 1.37 -14.06
C PHE A 23 5.77 1.78 -15.38
N GLY A 24 6.56 2.15 -16.39
CA GLY A 24 6.07 2.42 -17.73
C GLY A 24 5.32 3.73 -17.92
N ALA A 25 5.43 4.68 -16.99
CA ALA A 25 4.91 6.02 -17.18
C ALA A 25 5.96 6.90 -17.89
N GLY A 26 5.78 7.14 -19.15
CA GLY A 26 6.77 7.77 -20.04
C GLY A 26 7.69 6.72 -20.66
N ASP A 27 8.77 7.01 -21.15
CA ASP A 27 9.92 6.27 -21.73
C ASP A 27 9.78 4.73 -21.83
N THR A 28 8.67 4.25 -22.40
CA THR A 28 8.44 2.83 -22.66
C THR A 28 9.34 2.38 -23.81
N PRO A 29 10.08 1.25 -23.69
CA PRO A 29 10.87 0.71 -24.78
C PRO A 29 9.98 0.33 -25.97
N ALA A 30 10.51 0.46 -27.18
CA ALA A 30 9.83 -0.07 -28.36
C ALA A 30 9.82 -1.61 -28.33
N ASN A 31 8.91 -2.20 -29.11
CA ASN A 31 8.82 -3.66 -29.19
C ASN A 31 10.12 -4.25 -29.76
N GLY A 32 10.68 -5.23 -29.08
CA GLY A 32 11.96 -5.86 -29.43
C GLY A 32 13.21 -5.08 -28.98
N GLU A 33 13.05 -3.95 -28.29
CA GLU A 33 14.15 -3.09 -27.90
C GLU A 33 14.67 -3.36 -26.47
N LEU A 34 15.95 -3.01 -26.24
CA LEU A 34 16.59 -3.01 -24.95
C LEU A 34 16.71 -1.58 -24.43
N SER A 35 16.07 -1.28 -23.30
CA SER A 35 16.24 -0.02 -22.58
C SER A 35 17.30 -0.17 -21.49
N ILE A 36 18.31 0.68 -21.50
CA ILE A 36 19.34 0.74 -20.45
C ILE A 36 19.03 1.90 -19.54
N ARG A 37 18.94 1.63 -18.23
CA ARG A 37 18.46 2.61 -17.24
C ARG A 37 19.31 2.63 -15.97
N HIS A 38 19.40 3.81 -15.37
CA HIS A 38 19.84 3.97 -14.00
C HIS A 38 18.63 4.26 -13.13
N THR A 39 17.89 3.22 -12.77
CA THR A 39 16.70 3.32 -11.90
C THR A 39 16.87 2.44 -10.67
N THR A 40 16.09 2.68 -9.64
CA THR A 40 16.16 1.91 -8.39
C THR A 40 15.47 0.56 -8.46
N ARG A 41 14.67 0.31 -9.52
CA ARG A 41 13.81 -0.87 -9.61
C ARG A 41 13.69 -1.36 -11.04
N ASN A 42 13.70 -2.68 -11.17
CA ASN A 42 13.44 -3.37 -12.43
C ASN A 42 12.48 -4.54 -12.13
N PHE A 43 11.20 -4.32 -12.38
CA PHE A 43 10.17 -5.34 -12.18
C PHE A 43 9.77 -5.95 -13.53
N PRO A 44 9.59 -7.27 -13.62
CA PRO A 44 9.07 -7.91 -14.83
C PRO A 44 7.76 -7.27 -15.29
N ASN A 45 7.65 -7.00 -16.59
CA ASN A 45 6.44 -6.48 -17.25
C ASN A 45 5.92 -5.13 -16.71
N ARG A 46 6.78 -4.33 -16.08
CA ARG A 46 6.40 -3.00 -15.56
C ARG A 46 7.05 -1.83 -16.28
N GLU A 47 7.89 -2.11 -17.27
CA GLU A 47 8.53 -1.09 -18.10
C GLU A 47 7.59 -0.46 -19.14
N GLY A 48 6.33 -0.91 -19.18
CA GLY A 48 5.28 -0.41 -20.06
C GLY A 48 4.99 -1.30 -21.27
N SER A 49 5.74 -2.39 -21.46
CA SER A 49 5.38 -3.39 -22.47
C SER A 49 4.12 -4.17 -22.06
N LYS A 50 3.46 -4.72 -23.05
CA LYS A 50 2.23 -5.52 -22.90
C LYS A 50 2.44 -6.93 -23.48
N PRO A 51 3.06 -7.85 -22.74
CA PRO A 51 3.34 -9.20 -23.23
C PRO A 51 2.09 -9.96 -23.67
N GLY A 52 0.94 -9.72 -23.02
CA GLY A 52 -0.36 -10.29 -23.43
C GLY A 52 -0.85 -9.82 -24.80
N GLU A 53 -0.30 -8.73 -25.34
CA GLU A 53 -0.55 -8.21 -26.68
C GLU A 53 0.61 -8.54 -27.65
N GLY A 54 1.50 -9.46 -27.30
CA GLY A 54 2.63 -9.90 -28.11
C GLY A 54 3.81 -8.94 -28.13
N GLN A 55 3.85 -7.95 -27.23
CA GLN A 55 4.99 -7.06 -27.10
C GLN A 55 6.09 -7.69 -26.26
N LEU A 56 7.33 -7.52 -26.68
CA LEU A 56 8.53 -7.91 -25.94
C LEU A 56 9.46 -6.72 -25.83
N SER A 57 9.88 -6.38 -24.63
CA SER A 57 10.97 -5.42 -24.40
C SER A 57 11.83 -5.89 -23.24
N CYS A 58 13.07 -5.43 -23.23
CA CYS A 58 14.02 -5.75 -22.19
C CYS A 58 14.52 -4.48 -21.49
N VAL A 59 14.82 -4.59 -20.19
CA VAL A 59 15.42 -3.50 -19.42
C VAL A 59 16.67 -4.01 -18.72
N ALA A 60 17.79 -3.32 -18.91
CA ALA A 60 19.03 -3.52 -18.17
C ALA A 60 19.29 -2.34 -17.23
N LEU A 61 19.64 -2.63 -15.97
CA LEU A 61 20.06 -1.62 -15.02
C LEU A 61 21.57 -1.47 -15.10
N MET A 62 22.03 -0.25 -15.28
CA MET A 62 23.45 0.10 -15.33
C MET A 62 23.72 1.38 -14.53
N ASP A 63 24.97 1.58 -14.11
CA ASP A 63 25.41 2.85 -13.55
C ASP A 63 25.46 3.95 -14.62
N ALA A 64 25.38 5.21 -14.20
CA ALA A 64 25.31 6.35 -15.12
C ALA A 64 26.56 6.50 -16.01
N ARG A 65 27.76 6.11 -15.54
CA ARG A 65 28.98 6.18 -16.31
C ARG A 65 29.00 5.12 -17.41
N SER A 66 28.56 3.90 -17.11
CA SER A 66 28.43 2.82 -18.09
C SER A 66 27.34 3.09 -19.13
N ILE A 67 26.24 3.79 -18.75
CA ILE A 67 25.25 4.28 -19.70
C ILE A 67 25.90 5.29 -20.67
N ALA A 68 26.64 6.25 -20.15
CA ALA A 68 27.37 7.23 -20.98
C ALA A 68 28.42 6.59 -21.88
N ALA A 69 29.14 5.59 -21.39
CA ALA A 69 30.11 4.79 -22.15
C ALA A 69 29.44 4.04 -23.30
N THR A 70 28.31 3.41 -23.03
CA THR A 70 27.49 2.71 -24.03
C THR A 70 26.96 3.67 -25.09
N ALA A 71 26.47 4.84 -24.71
CA ALA A 71 26.02 5.88 -25.65
C ALA A 71 27.18 6.38 -26.53
N ARG A 72 28.35 6.66 -25.95
CA ARG A 72 29.54 7.06 -26.68
C ARG A 72 30.01 6.01 -27.67
N ASN A 73 29.82 4.73 -27.37
CA ASN A 73 30.19 3.60 -28.22
C ASN A 73 29.02 3.15 -29.14
N GLY A 74 28.18 4.08 -29.57
CA GLY A 74 27.14 3.86 -30.55
C GLY A 74 26.05 2.87 -30.11
N GLY A 75 25.77 2.78 -28.81
CA GLY A 75 24.77 1.86 -28.24
C GLY A 75 25.28 0.45 -27.92
N ARG A 76 26.55 0.18 -28.18
CA ARG A 76 27.18 -1.10 -27.81
C ARG A 76 27.43 -1.12 -26.30
N LEU A 77 26.91 -2.13 -25.61
CA LEU A 77 27.09 -2.28 -24.17
C LEU A 77 28.58 -2.19 -23.78
N THR A 78 28.93 -1.17 -23.03
CA THR A 78 30.33 -0.85 -22.70
C THR A 78 30.42 -0.48 -21.22
N PRO A 79 31.20 -1.20 -20.40
CA PRO A 79 31.51 -0.81 -19.04
C PRO A 79 32.28 0.50 -19.02
N ALA A 80 32.04 1.32 -18.00
CA ALA A 80 32.75 2.61 -17.85
C ALA A 80 34.28 2.45 -17.72
N VAL A 81 34.73 1.31 -17.19
CA VAL A 81 36.17 0.99 -17.02
C VAL A 81 36.90 0.70 -18.34
N ASP A 82 36.15 0.39 -19.41
CA ASP A 82 36.71 0.10 -20.72
C ASP A 82 37.04 1.39 -21.54
N LEU A 83 36.63 2.56 -20.99
CA LEU A 83 36.92 3.84 -21.61
C LEU A 83 38.17 4.49 -20.94
N ASP A 84 39.09 4.91 -21.77
CA ASP A 84 40.21 5.79 -21.31
C ASP A 84 39.69 7.22 -21.12
N VAL A 85 39.05 7.46 -19.98
CA VAL A 85 38.47 8.75 -19.58
C VAL A 85 38.91 9.09 -18.19
N ALA A 86 39.63 10.21 -18.05
CA ALA A 86 39.93 10.80 -16.74
C ALA A 86 38.64 11.43 -16.16
N TYR A 87 38.06 10.78 -15.16
CA TYR A 87 36.93 11.35 -14.41
C TYR A 87 37.48 12.46 -13.48
N ARG A 88 36.99 13.70 -13.74
CA ARG A 88 37.32 14.83 -12.89
C ARG A 88 36.47 14.81 -11.63
N GLU A 89 37.09 15.00 -10.49
CA GLU A 89 36.37 15.32 -9.28
C GLU A 89 35.74 16.73 -9.44
N HIS A 90 34.47 16.83 -9.29
CA HIS A 90 33.78 18.11 -9.25
C HIS A 90 33.68 18.56 -7.78
N PRO A 91 34.11 19.79 -7.46
CA PRO A 91 33.88 20.30 -6.13
C PRO A 91 32.40 20.29 -5.85
N ALA A 92 31.99 19.73 -4.70
CA ALA A 92 30.63 19.74 -4.23
C ALA A 92 30.23 21.20 -3.91
N ALA A 93 29.74 21.90 -4.91
CA ALA A 93 29.16 23.22 -4.73
C ALA A 93 27.63 23.10 -4.74
N PHE A 94 27.03 23.37 -3.59
CA PHE A 94 25.58 23.45 -3.47
C PHE A 94 25.14 24.90 -3.52
N ASP A 95 24.44 25.28 -4.61
CA ASP A 95 23.79 26.57 -4.71
C ASP A 95 22.31 26.44 -4.32
N ARG A 96 21.97 26.98 -3.17
CA ARG A 96 20.63 26.97 -2.62
C ARG A 96 19.63 27.80 -3.43
N ALA A 97 20.08 28.74 -4.25
CA ALA A 97 19.21 29.66 -4.98
C ALA A 97 18.13 28.97 -5.82
N VAL A 98 18.41 27.75 -6.30
CA VAL A 98 17.43 26.93 -7.05
C VAL A 98 16.24 26.54 -6.18
N TYR A 99 16.47 26.26 -4.91
CA TYR A 99 15.41 25.88 -3.97
C TYR A 99 14.69 27.10 -3.42
N ASP A 100 15.41 28.16 -3.11
CA ASP A 100 14.84 29.42 -2.58
C ASP A 100 13.80 30.04 -3.52
N LYS A 101 13.90 29.74 -4.83
CA LYS A 101 12.93 30.20 -5.84
C LYS A 101 11.75 29.25 -6.09
N ARG A 102 11.80 28.01 -5.59
CA ARG A 102 10.82 26.96 -5.92
C ARG A 102 10.10 26.39 -4.71
N VAL A 103 10.68 26.49 -3.54
CA VAL A 103 10.18 25.87 -2.33
C VAL A 103 9.82 26.96 -1.33
N PHE A 104 8.59 26.97 -0.87
CA PHE A 104 8.21 27.78 0.28
C PHE A 104 8.93 27.24 1.53
N PHE A 105 9.64 28.11 2.23
CA PHE A 105 10.38 27.78 3.42
C PHE A 105 9.80 28.52 4.62
N GLY A 106 8.85 27.87 5.29
CA GLY A 106 8.14 28.43 6.46
C GLY A 106 8.71 28.03 7.82
N PHE A 107 9.90 27.42 7.88
CA PHE A 107 10.48 27.00 9.14
C PHE A 107 10.70 28.19 10.09
N GLY A 108 10.18 28.12 11.30
CA GLY A 108 10.24 29.20 12.29
C GLY A 108 9.31 30.39 12.00
N GLN A 109 8.44 30.28 10.98
CA GLN A 109 7.47 31.32 10.58
C GLN A 109 6.05 30.70 10.65
N ALA A 110 5.65 30.23 11.83
CA ALA A 110 4.33 29.64 12.00
C ALA A 110 3.23 30.72 11.84
N GLU A 111 2.25 30.42 11.03
CA GLU A 111 1.04 31.25 10.85
C GLU A 111 -0.20 30.42 11.24
N PRO A 112 -0.49 30.30 12.56
CA PRO A 112 -1.53 29.41 13.06
C PRO A 112 -2.94 29.77 12.60
N GLU A 113 -3.17 31.03 12.23
CA GLU A 113 -4.46 31.52 11.73
C GLU A 113 -4.67 31.30 10.22
N THR A 114 -3.66 30.77 9.51
CA THR A 114 -3.77 30.49 8.08
C THR A 114 -4.80 29.40 7.83
N LYS A 115 -5.84 29.70 7.08
CA LYS A 115 -6.87 28.72 6.70
C LYS A 115 -6.34 27.78 5.63
N LEU A 116 -6.54 26.48 5.87
CA LEU A 116 -6.26 25.46 4.86
C LEU A 116 -7.32 25.49 3.76
N VAL A 117 -6.87 25.66 2.52
CA VAL A 117 -7.71 25.59 1.33
C VAL A 117 -7.26 24.40 0.50
N PHE A 118 -8.10 23.39 0.43
CA PHE A 118 -7.79 22.19 -0.34
C PHE A 118 -8.03 22.40 -1.83
N GLY A 119 -7.12 21.88 -2.64
CA GLY A 119 -7.32 21.75 -4.08
C GLY A 119 -8.46 20.77 -4.41
N PRO A 120 -8.88 20.69 -5.68
CA PRO A 120 -10.07 19.91 -6.07
C PRO A 120 -9.99 18.41 -5.77
N ASN A 121 -8.80 17.83 -5.80
CA ASN A 121 -8.56 16.40 -5.54
C ASN A 121 -7.97 16.12 -4.15
N ILE A 122 -7.98 17.10 -3.25
CA ILE A 122 -7.47 16.94 -1.90
C ILE A 122 -8.65 16.83 -0.94
N ARG A 123 -8.64 15.80 -0.09
CA ARG A 123 -9.65 15.57 0.95
C ARG A 123 -8.97 15.08 2.22
N ASP A 124 -9.54 15.42 3.35
CA ASP A 124 -9.12 14.86 4.63
C ASP A 124 -9.43 13.37 4.72
N TRP A 125 -8.70 12.73 5.62
CA TRP A 125 -8.99 11.37 6.03
C TRP A 125 -10.33 11.31 6.76
N PRO A 126 -11.11 10.23 6.59
CA PRO A 126 -12.27 10.01 7.45
C PRO A 126 -11.83 9.80 8.89
N GLN A 127 -12.75 9.96 9.84
CA GLN A 127 -12.48 9.59 11.21
C GLN A 127 -12.31 8.07 11.30
N LEU A 128 -11.21 7.65 11.90
CA LEU A 128 -10.87 6.25 12.10
C LEU A 128 -11.01 5.94 13.60
N PRO A 129 -11.94 5.07 14.00
CA PRO A 129 -12.15 4.78 15.43
C PRO A 129 -10.99 3.98 16.01
N ALA A 130 -10.83 4.05 17.35
CA ALA A 130 -9.96 3.17 18.11
C ALA A 130 -10.49 1.72 18.08
N LEU A 131 -9.60 0.75 18.33
CA LEU A 131 -9.98 -0.66 18.42
C LEU A 131 -10.92 -0.89 19.61
N SER A 132 -12.06 -1.54 19.40
CA SER A 132 -12.98 -1.95 20.47
C SER A 132 -12.53 -3.24 21.16
N GLU A 133 -13.27 -3.65 22.19
CA GLU A 133 -12.98 -4.91 22.90
C GLU A 133 -13.12 -6.13 21.98
N ASP A 134 -14.15 -6.16 21.17
CA ASP A 134 -14.47 -7.24 20.24
C ASP A 134 -14.62 -6.72 18.82
N LEU A 135 -14.29 -7.55 17.83
CA LEU A 135 -14.48 -7.27 16.39
C LEU A 135 -15.41 -8.30 15.76
N LEU A 136 -16.35 -7.82 14.95
CA LEU A 136 -17.11 -8.64 14.02
C LEU A 136 -16.80 -8.18 12.59
N MET A 137 -16.14 -9.03 11.81
CA MET A 137 -15.67 -8.69 10.47
C MET A 137 -16.35 -9.54 9.42
N ARG A 138 -16.99 -8.91 8.42
CA ARG A 138 -17.50 -9.62 7.24
C ARG A 138 -16.35 -9.90 6.28
N VAL A 139 -16.28 -11.13 5.77
CA VAL A 139 -15.35 -11.50 4.71
C VAL A 139 -15.80 -10.87 3.41
N CYS A 140 -15.06 -9.86 2.95
CA CYS A 140 -15.41 -9.08 1.77
C CYS A 140 -14.62 -9.47 0.52
N SER A 141 -13.53 -10.22 0.67
CA SER A 141 -12.78 -10.82 -0.45
C SER A 141 -12.04 -12.07 0.00
N TYR A 142 -11.90 -13.04 -0.91
CA TYR A 142 -11.24 -14.31 -0.67
C TYR A 142 -10.34 -14.65 -1.88
N ILE A 143 -9.02 -14.55 -1.73
CA ILE A 143 -8.04 -14.61 -2.82
C ILE A 143 -7.11 -15.80 -2.61
N THR A 144 -7.15 -16.75 -3.53
CA THR A 144 -6.40 -18.00 -3.47
C THR A 144 -5.13 -18.02 -4.33
N ASP A 145 -4.85 -16.95 -5.06
CA ASP A 145 -3.63 -16.84 -5.85
C ASP A 145 -2.39 -17.03 -4.98
N PRO A 146 -1.33 -17.66 -5.50
CA PRO A 146 -0.10 -17.90 -4.75
C PRO A 146 0.51 -16.62 -4.16
N VAL A 147 0.42 -15.50 -4.88
CA VAL A 147 0.85 -14.18 -4.45
C VAL A 147 -0.15 -13.14 -4.95
N THR A 148 -0.53 -12.19 -4.10
CA THR A 148 -1.34 -11.04 -4.47
C THR A 148 -0.48 -9.78 -4.41
N THR A 149 -0.33 -9.12 -5.54
CA THR A 149 0.50 -7.92 -5.65
C THR A 149 -0.22 -6.69 -5.06
N THR A 150 0.56 -5.68 -4.67
CA THR A 150 -0.01 -4.40 -4.23
C THR A 150 -0.75 -3.68 -5.36
N ASP A 151 -0.43 -3.96 -6.63
CA ASP A 151 -1.13 -3.37 -7.78
C ASP A 151 -2.50 -4.04 -8.04
N GLU A 152 -2.67 -5.31 -7.62
CA GLU A 152 -3.97 -5.96 -7.57
C GLU A 152 -4.82 -5.48 -6.39
N LEU A 153 -4.17 -5.18 -5.25
CA LEU A 153 -4.85 -4.59 -4.08
C LEU A 153 -5.28 -3.15 -4.32
N ILE A 154 -4.47 -2.37 -5.06
CA ILE A 154 -4.77 -1.00 -5.48
C ILE A 154 -3.99 -0.67 -6.75
N PRO A 155 -4.64 -0.39 -7.89
CA PRO A 155 -3.96 -0.12 -9.16
C PRO A 155 -3.30 1.26 -9.14
N SER A 156 -2.04 1.31 -8.70
CA SER A 156 -1.33 2.55 -8.36
C SER A 156 -1.07 3.49 -9.56
N GLY A 157 -1.00 2.96 -10.77
CA GLY A 157 -0.85 3.76 -11.99
C GLY A 157 -2.10 4.56 -12.31
N GLU A 158 -3.24 3.88 -12.40
CA GLU A 158 -4.55 4.48 -12.73
C GLU A 158 -5.03 5.48 -11.68
N THR A 159 -4.67 5.25 -10.43
CA THR A 159 -5.17 6.02 -9.29
C THR A 159 -4.24 7.14 -8.84
N SER A 160 -3.18 7.40 -9.60
CA SER A 160 -2.13 8.34 -9.20
C SER A 160 -2.64 9.76 -8.90
N SER A 161 -3.68 10.22 -9.59
CA SER A 161 -4.31 11.53 -9.38
C SER A 161 -5.18 11.62 -8.11
N TYR A 162 -5.51 10.48 -7.47
CA TYR A 162 -6.36 10.45 -6.28
C TYR A 162 -5.60 10.22 -4.98
N ARG A 163 -4.27 10.22 -5.00
CA ARG A 163 -3.45 9.92 -3.81
C ARG A 163 -3.68 10.85 -2.62
N SER A 164 -4.13 12.07 -2.86
CA SER A 164 -4.49 13.03 -1.82
C SER A 164 -6.00 13.06 -1.52
N ASN A 165 -6.74 12.06 -2.00
CA ASN A 165 -8.17 11.91 -1.76
C ASN A 165 -8.45 10.46 -1.33
N PRO A 166 -8.29 10.14 -0.04
CA PRO A 166 -8.37 8.76 0.44
C PRO A 166 -9.72 8.09 0.16
N LEU A 167 -10.81 8.86 0.24
CA LEU A 167 -12.16 8.36 -0.05
C LEU A 167 -12.29 7.96 -1.53
N LYS A 168 -11.80 8.80 -2.44
CA LYS A 168 -11.87 8.51 -3.87
C LYS A 168 -10.90 7.40 -4.27
N LEU A 169 -9.70 7.39 -3.67
CA LEU A 169 -8.71 6.35 -3.91
C LEU A 169 -9.23 4.96 -3.51
N ALA A 170 -9.92 4.88 -2.37
CA ALA A 170 -10.46 3.62 -1.85
C ALA A 170 -11.50 2.96 -2.78
N GLU A 171 -12.18 3.73 -3.64
CA GLU A 171 -13.12 3.20 -4.64
C GLU A 171 -12.47 2.25 -5.66
N PHE A 172 -11.14 2.28 -5.77
CA PHE A 172 -10.38 1.41 -6.67
C PHE A 172 -9.75 0.20 -5.97
N ALA A 173 -9.99 0.02 -4.67
CA ALA A 173 -9.44 -1.11 -3.94
C ALA A 173 -9.92 -2.43 -4.56
N LEU A 174 -8.97 -3.34 -4.85
CA LEU A 174 -9.20 -4.64 -5.48
C LEU A 174 -9.93 -4.59 -6.86
N SER A 175 -10.05 -3.43 -7.50
CA SER A 175 -10.85 -3.26 -8.72
C SER A 175 -10.44 -4.19 -9.86
N ARG A 176 -9.16 -4.59 -9.94
CA ARG A 176 -8.65 -5.54 -10.92
C ARG A 176 -8.76 -7.00 -10.50
N LYS A 177 -8.87 -7.27 -9.20
CA LYS A 177 -8.83 -8.63 -8.64
C LYS A 177 -10.19 -9.12 -8.21
N ASP A 178 -10.94 -8.28 -7.52
CA ASP A 178 -12.27 -8.55 -7.01
C ASP A 178 -13.12 -7.26 -7.09
N PRO A 179 -13.68 -6.93 -8.26
CA PRO A 179 -14.42 -5.68 -8.47
C PRO A 179 -15.62 -5.48 -7.53
N GLY A 180 -16.15 -6.55 -6.94
CA GLY A 180 -17.26 -6.49 -5.98
C GLY A 180 -16.84 -6.13 -4.56
N TYR A 181 -15.54 -6.11 -4.26
CA TYR A 181 -15.03 -5.87 -2.90
C TYR A 181 -15.50 -4.54 -2.29
N VAL A 182 -15.39 -3.44 -3.03
CA VAL A 182 -15.75 -2.10 -2.53
C VAL A 182 -17.20 -2.02 -2.12
N ALA A 183 -18.11 -2.59 -2.93
CA ALA A 183 -19.54 -2.63 -2.62
C ALA A 183 -19.78 -3.40 -1.31
N ARG A 184 -19.27 -4.62 -1.21
CA ARG A 184 -19.42 -5.47 -0.01
C ARG A 184 -18.84 -4.84 1.25
N ALA A 185 -17.68 -4.17 1.15
CA ALA A 185 -17.06 -3.50 2.28
C ALA A 185 -17.91 -2.32 2.78
N LYS A 186 -18.48 -1.53 1.87
CA LYS A 186 -19.40 -0.43 2.21
C LYS A 186 -20.69 -0.94 2.83
N GLU A 187 -21.29 -1.98 2.25
CA GLU A 187 -22.46 -2.63 2.79
C GLU A 187 -22.24 -3.08 4.24
N THR A 188 -21.08 -3.66 4.53
CA THR A 188 -20.76 -4.17 5.87
C THR A 188 -20.87 -3.10 6.97
N VAL A 189 -20.56 -1.84 6.67
CA VAL A 189 -20.61 -0.75 7.67
C VAL A 189 -21.96 -0.02 7.70
N THR A 190 -22.84 -0.26 6.73
CA THR A 190 -24.12 0.44 6.58
C THR A 190 -25.34 -0.45 6.75
N GLU A 191 -25.22 -1.75 6.53
CA GLU A 191 -26.34 -2.70 6.58
C GLU A 191 -26.56 -3.26 7.98
N THR A 192 -27.80 -3.65 8.23
CA THR A 192 -28.17 -4.39 9.44
C THR A 192 -27.70 -5.84 9.30
N LEU A 193 -27.09 -6.39 10.33
CA LEU A 193 -26.68 -7.79 10.36
C LEU A 193 -27.89 -8.72 10.11
N PRO A 194 -27.68 -9.82 9.37
CA PRO A 194 -28.68 -10.89 9.27
C PRO A 194 -29.12 -11.35 10.66
N GLU A 195 -30.39 -11.63 10.85
CA GLU A 195 -30.93 -11.97 12.17
C GLU A 195 -30.26 -13.20 12.79
N ALA A 196 -29.98 -14.23 11.98
CA ALA A 196 -29.29 -15.43 12.45
C ALA A 196 -27.86 -15.11 12.94
N VAL A 197 -27.13 -14.26 12.22
CA VAL A 197 -25.78 -13.79 12.64
C VAL A 197 -25.87 -12.98 13.92
N ARG A 198 -26.81 -12.04 14.01
CA ARG A 198 -27.03 -11.22 15.19
C ARG A 198 -27.30 -12.07 16.43
N THR A 199 -28.17 -13.08 16.30
CA THR A 199 -28.49 -14.00 17.39
C THR A 199 -27.26 -14.72 17.92
N VAL A 200 -26.41 -15.24 17.02
CA VAL A 200 -25.16 -15.93 17.40
C VAL A 200 -24.18 -14.94 18.04
N VAL A 201 -24.01 -13.75 17.47
CA VAL A 201 -23.09 -12.73 18.01
C VAL A 201 -23.53 -12.30 19.40
N SER A 202 -24.84 -12.03 19.62
CA SER A 202 -25.35 -11.67 20.96
C SER A 202 -25.15 -12.79 21.97
N ALA A 203 -25.32 -14.05 21.57
CA ALA A 203 -25.09 -15.20 22.43
C ALA A 203 -23.61 -15.39 22.82
N LEU A 204 -22.68 -15.08 21.92
CA LEU A 204 -21.25 -15.29 22.10
C LEU A 204 -20.53 -14.09 22.74
N ALA A 205 -20.86 -12.86 22.35
CA ALA A 205 -20.14 -11.65 22.74
C ALA A 205 -20.96 -10.73 23.67
N GLY A 206 -22.28 -10.95 23.77
CA GLY A 206 -23.19 -10.03 24.45
C GLY A 206 -23.59 -8.85 23.57
N GLU A 207 -24.43 -7.99 24.12
CA GLU A 207 -24.97 -6.81 23.41
C GLU A 207 -24.31 -5.50 23.86
N ASP A 208 -23.69 -5.48 25.02
CA ASP A 208 -23.10 -4.25 25.59
C ASP A 208 -21.74 -4.54 26.26
N PRO A 209 -20.64 -4.00 25.71
CA PRO A 209 -20.57 -3.30 24.41
C PRO A 209 -20.68 -4.24 23.21
N ALA A 210 -21.44 -3.83 22.20
CA ALA A 210 -21.53 -4.60 20.96
C ALA A 210 -20.17 -4.64 20.23
N PRO A 211 -19.83 -5.75 19.55
CA PRO A 211 -18.62 -5.82 18.75
C PRO A 211 -18.58 -4.74 17.66
N GLN A 212 -17.39 -4.20 17.44
CA GLN A 212 -17.15 -3.26 16.34
C GLN A 212 -17.24 -3.99 15.00
N ILE A 213 -18.09 -3.47 14.11
CA ILE A 213 -18.31 -4.07 12.80
C ILE A 213 -17.33 -3.51 11.78
N GLY A 214 -16.83 -4.38 10.90
CA GLY A 214 -16.01 -3.99 9.78
C GLY A 214 -15.74 -5.11 8.79
N SER A 215 -14.81 -4.88 7.88
CA SER A 215 -14.48 -5.83 6.82
C SER A 215 -13.13 -6.49 7.04
N VAL A 216 -12.99 -7.69 6.45
CA VAL A 216 -11.73 -8.42 6.37
C VAL A 216 -11.57 -9.01 4.97
N ILE A 217 -10.34 -9.11 4.52
CA ILE A 217 -9.99 -9.90 3.35
C ILE A 217 -9.15 -11.11 3.76
N TYR A 218 -9.31 -12.20 3.04
CA TYR A 218 -8.35 -13.29 3.02
C TYR A 218 -7.57 -13.24 1.71
N ALA A 219 -6.25 -13.41 1.80
CA ALA A 219 -5.40 -13.65 0.65
C ALA A 219 -4.23 -14.54 1.07
N ARG A 220 -3.89 -15.53 0.24
CA ARG A 220 -2.84 -16.52 0.57
C ARG A 220 -1.50 -15.85 0.91
N LYS A 221 -1.04 -14.91 0.06
CA LYS A 221 0.23 -14.18 0.27
C LYS A 221 0.14 -12.76 -0.30
N PRO A 222 -0.50 -11.82 0.41
CA PRO A 222 -0.69 -10.46 -0.08
C PRO A 222 0.53 -9.57 0.15
N GLY A 223 0.64 -8.50 -0.68
CA GLY A 223 1.50 -7.36 -0.40
C GLY A 223 2.84 -7.35 -1.12
N ASP A 224 2.99 -8.10 -2.21
CA ASP A 224 4.14 -7.96 -3.09
C ASP A 224 4.04 -6.69 -3.96
N GLY A 225 5.06 -5.85 -3.93
CA GLY A 225 5.09 -4.62 -4.73
C GLY A 225 5.41 -3.36 -3.95
N SER A 226 5.11 -2.18 -4.53
CA SER A 226 5.51 -0.87 -3.99
C SER A 226 4.40 -0.06 -3.37
N ALA A 227 3.15 -0.18 -3.81
CA ALA A 227 2.01 0.62 -3.35
C ALA A 227 1.41 0.07 -2.04
N ARG A 228 2.26 -0.34 -1.10
CA ARG A 228 1.87 -1.04 0.14
C ARG A 228 1.04 -0.17 1.07
N GLU A 229 1.36 1.11 1.13
CA GLU A 229 0.65 2.06 1.97
C GLU A 229 -0.80 2.22 1.47
N GLN A 230 -1.00 2.52 0.17
CA GLN A 230 -2.34 2.66 -0.38
C GLN A 230 -3.12 1.33 -0.36
N ALA A 231 -2.45 0.19 -0.52
CA ALA A 231 -3.08 -1.12 -0.42
C ALA A 231 -3.67 -1.39 0.98
N ALA A 232 -3.07 -0.85 2.04
CA ALA A 232 -3.59 -0.94 3.40
C ALA A 232 -4.61 0.18 3.70
N SER A 233 -4.26 1.44 3.42
CA SER A 233 -5.11 2.59 3.74
C SER A 233 -6.47 2.54 3.06
N CYS A 234 -6.54 2.10 1.80
CA CYS A 234 -7.81 1.99 1.09
C CYS A 234 -8.76 0.98 1.74
N GLN A 235 -8.25 -0.14 2.22
CA GLN A 235 -9.06 -1.10 2.97
C GLN A 235 -9.55 -0.49 4.29
N LYS A 236 -8.67 0.23 5.02
CA LYS A 236 -9.06 0.90 6.28
C LYS A 236 -10.16 1.94 6.06
N VAL A 237 -10.05 2.75 5.02
CA VAL A 237 -11.07 3.74 4.63
C VAL A 237 -12.43 3.09 4.36
N LEU A 238 -12.43 1.86 3.84
CA LEU A 238 -13.64 1.05 3.59
C LEU A 238 -14.09 0.22 4.81
N GLY A 239 -13.59 0.54 6.01
CA GLY A 239 -13.96 -0.16 7.23
C GLY A 239 -13.18 -1.45 7.50
N GLY A 240 -12.03 -1.64 6.86
CA GLY A 240 -11.16 -2.79 7.09
C GLY A 240 -10.52 -2.77 8.48
N TRP A 241 -10.53 -3.92 9.19
CA TRP A 241 -9.91 -4.10 10.49
C TRP A 241 -8.79 -5.12 10.52
N ALA A 242 -8.78 -6.01 9.55
CA ALA A 242 -7.74 -7.04 9.46
C ALA A 242 -7.53 -7.51 8.02
N ASN A 243 -6.38 -8.13 7.80
CA ASN A 243 -6.19 -9.11 6.75
C ASN A 243 -5.93 -10.47 7.42
N ILE A 244 -6.40 -11.54 6.79
CA ILE A 244 -6.04 -12.92 7.14
C ILE A 244 -5.23 -13.49 5.98
N ALA A 245 -4.06 -14.04 6.25
CA ALA A 245 -3.17 -14.58 5.23
C ALA A 245 -2.51 -15.87 5.72
N ASN A 246 -1.98 -16.70 4.82
CA ASN A 246 -1.07 -17.76 5.23
C ASN A 246 0.32 -17.17 5.53
N GLU A 247 0.76 -16.22 4.73
CA GLU A 247 1.96 -15.41 4.97
C GLU A 247 1.82 -14.04 4.29
N TYR A 248 2.65 -13.09 4.68
CA TYR A 248 2.72 -11.79 4.02
C TYR A 248 3.93 -11.74 3.09
N ALA A 249 3.73 -11.33 1.83
CA ALA A 249 4.79 -11.27 0.83
C ALA A 249 5.96 -10.37 1.24
N THR A 250 5.68 -9.33 2.01
CA THR A 250 6.70 -8.43 2.54
C THR A 250 6.39 -7.96 3.96
N LYS A 251 7.43 -7.83 4.80
CA LYS A 251 7.31 -7.19 6.12
C LYS A 251 6.74 -5.77 6.03
N ARG A 252 7.03 -5.05 4.94
CA ARG A 252 6.57 -3.68 4.74
C ARG A 252 5.06 -3.57 4.56
N TYR A 253 4.42 -4.53 3.86
CA TYR A 253 2.96 -4.53 3.76
C TYR A 253 2.32 -4.79 5.12
N ARG A 254 2.84 -5.76 5.87
CA ARG A 254 2.41 -6.02 7.25
C ARG A 254 2.51 -4.78 8.14
N SER A 255 3.66 -4.07 8.09
CA SER A 255 3.83 -2.83 8.86
C SER A 255 2.86 -1.72 8.42
N ASN A 256 2.51 -1.64 7.14
CA ASN A 256 1.49 -0.68 6.69
C ASN A 256 0.09 -1.03 7.19
N LEU A 257 -0.27 -2.32 7.27
CA LEU A 257 -1.53 -2.72 7.91
C LEU A 257 -1.57 -2.23 9.36
N ILE A 258 -0.50 -2.47 10.13
CA ILE A 258 -0.37 -2.01 11.52
C ILE A 258 -0.49 -0.49 11.63
N ASN A 259 0.21 0.27 10.78
CA ASN A 259 0.15 1.73 10.77
C ASN A 259 -1.27 2.27 10.50
N TRP A 260 -2.08 1.51 9.78
CA TRP A 260 -3.50 1.81 9.57
C TRP A 260 -4.42 1.16 10.61
N GLY A 261 -3.86 0.65 11.71
CA GLY A 261 -4.63 0.02 12.78
C GLY A 261 -5.36 -1.25 12.36
N MET A 262 -4.84 -1.93 11.34
CA MET A 262 -5.36 -3.22 10.87
C MET A 262 -4.50 -4.36 11.38
N ILE A 263 -5.13 -5.42 11.84
CA ILE A 263 -4.43 -6.58 12.40
C ILE A 263 -4.04 -7.54 11.27
N PRO A 264 -2.74 -7.83 11.09
CA PRO A 264 -2.28 -8.77 10.07
C PRO A 264 -2.28 -10.21 10.61
N PHE A 265 -3.44 -10.82 10.72
CA PHE A 265 -3.55 -12.22 11.16
C PHE A 265 -2.91 -13.18 10.18
N THR A 266 -2.42 -14.32 10.71
CA THR A 266 -2.03 -15.46 9.90
C THR A 266 -2.73 -16.74 10.33
N THR A 267 -2.90 -17.65 9.36
CA THR A 267 -3.46 -19.00 9.54
C THR A 267 -2.60 -20.01 8.80
N PRO A 268 -2.37 -21.22 9.34
CA PRO A 268 -1.43 -22.19 8.77
C PRO A 268 -1.92 -22.79 7.44
N SER A 269 -3.22 -22.80 7.20
CA SER A 269 -3.83 -23.36 6.01
C SER A 269 -4.91 -22.44 5.46
N GLU A 270 -5.39 -22.74 4.28
CA GLU A 270 -6.54 -22.07 3.68
C GLU A 270 -7.78 -22.28 4.56
N PRO A 271 -8.42 -21.20 5.04
CA PRO A 271 -9.52 -21.31 5.99
C PRO A 271 -10.83 -21.71 5.30
N ASP A 272 -11.68 -22.42 6.04
CA ASP A 272 -13.02 -22.84 5.58
C ASP A 272 -14.05 -21.75 5.88
N PHE A 273 -13.92 -20.61 5.20
CA PHE A 273 -14.96 -19.60 5.15
C PHE A 273 -15.04 -19.00 3.74
N ALA A 274 -16.11 -18.31 3.44
CA ALA A 274 -16.38 -17.73 2.13
C ALA A 274 -16.68 -16.23 2.23
N VAL A 275 -16.70 -15.56 1.07
CA VAL A 275 -17.20 -14.18 0.97
C VAL A 275 -18.64 -14.12 1.46
N GLY A 276 -18.91 -13.21 2.39
CA GLY A 276 -20.20 -13.05 3.05
C GLY A 276 -20.30 -13.66 4.45
N ASP A 277 -19.38 -14.56 4.83
CA ASP A 277 -19.29 -15.06 6.21
C ASP A 277 -18.75 -13.96 7.14
N TYR A 278 -18.99 -14.13 8.43
CA TYR A 278 -18.58 -13.21 9.48
C TYR A 278 -17.55 -13.87 10.39
N ILE A 279 -16.57 -13.09 10.82
CA ILE A 279 -15.53 -13.54 11.75
C ILE A 279 -15.64 -12.70 13.01
N LEU A 280 -16.06 -13.32 14.11
CA LEU A 280 -16.13 -12.71 15.43
C LEU A 280 -14.83 -13.00 16.19
N VAL A 281 -14.15 -11.95 16.62
CA VAL A 281 -12.92 -12.03 17.41
C VAL A 281 -13.17 -11.36 18.74
N ARG A 282 -13.45 -12.14 19.77
CA ARG A 282 -13.69 -11.64 21.12
C ARG A 282 -12.38 -11.37 21.87
N GLY A 283 -12.38 -10.31 22.68
CA GLY A 283 -11.23 -9.96 23.51
C GLY A 283 -10.01 -9.52 22.69
N ILE A 284 -10.19 -9.07 21.47
CA ILE A 284 -9.09 -8.68 20.58
C ILE A 284 -8.26 -7.53 21.15
N ARG A 285 -8.92 -6.54 21.77
CA ARG A 285 -8.22 -5.43 22.42
C ARG A 285 -7.29 -5.94 23.53
N LYS A 286 -7.77 -6.84 24.37
CA LYS A 286 -6.97 -7.49 25.40
C LYS A 286 -5.83 -8.30 24.81
N ALA A 287 -6.07 -9.08 23.75
CA ALA A 287 -5.05 -9.88 23.07
C ALA A 287 -3.92 -9.01 22.51
N VAL A 288 -4.25 -7.89 21.84
CA VAL A 288 -3.26 -6.92 21.34
C VAL A 288 -2.50 -6.27 22.51
N THR A 289 -3.18 -5.86 23.58
CA THR A 289 -2.55 -5.24 24.74
C THR A 289 -1.56 -6.19 25.44
N SER A 290 -1.92 -7.45 25.60
CA SER A 290 -1.11 -8.46 26.29
C SER A 290 -0.05 -9.12 25.39
N ALA A 291 0.08 -8.71 24.14
CA ALA A 291 0.95 -9.33 23.13
C ALA A 291 0.68 -10.83 22.94
N ALA A 292 -0.58 -11.24 22.94
CA ALA A 292 -0.96 -12.62 22.67
C ALA A 292 -0.51 -13.02 21.26
N GLU A 293 0.04 -14.22 21.11
CA GLU A 293 0.51 -14.75 19.80
C GLU A 293 -0.62 -15.45 19.04
N GLN A 294 -1.69 -15.84 19.71
CA GLN A 294 -2.82 -16.54 19.13
C GLN A 294 -4.14 -16.06 19.73
N ILE A 295 -5.20 -16.14 18.94
CA ILE A 295 -6.56 -15.90 19.37
C ILE A 295 -7.51 -16.85 18.62
N THR A 296 -8.55 -17.29 19.31
CA THR A 296 -9.62 -18.06 18.68
C THR A 296 -10.72 -17.10 18.23
N ALA A 297 -11.09 -17.20 16.96
CA ALA A 297 -12.22 -16.50 16.37
C ALA A 297 -13.37 -17.48 16.08
N GLU A 298 -14.57 -16.97 15.92
CA GLU A 298 -15.75 -17.72 15.44
C GLU A 298 -16.04 -17.30 14.00
N VAL A 299 -16.09 -18.24 13.09
CA VAL A 299 -16.62 -18.06 11.74
C VAL A 299 -18.11 -18.30 11.80
N ILE A 300 -18.91 -17.32 11.45
CA ILE A 300 -20.39 -17.36 11.50
C ILE A 300 -20.91 -17.21 10.07
N LYS A 301 -21.63 -18.19 9.59
CA LYS A 301 -22.26 -18.14 8.28
C LYS A 301 -23.56 -17.32 8.32
N PRO A 302 -24.04 -16.82 7.19
CA PRO A 302 -25.29 -16.04 7.14
C PRO A 302 -26.53 -16.75 7.70
N ASP A 303 -26.54 -18.10 7.70
CA ASP A 303 -27.61 -18.92 8.29
C ASP A 303 -27.47 -19.11 9.81
N GLY A 304 -26.41 -18.58 10.45
CA GLY A 304 -26.13 -18.71 11.88
C GLY A 304 -25.33 -19.95 12.25
N THR A 305 -24.99 -20.85 11.33
CA THR A 305 -24.05 -21.93 11.63
C THR A 305 -22.68 -21.33 11.89
N HIS A 306 -21.95 -21.86 12.89
CA HIS A 306 -20.64 -21.31 13.22
C HIS A 306 -19.63 -22.41 13.58
N SER A 307 -18.36 -22.04 13.43
CA SER A 307 -17.21 -22.90 13.74
C SER A 307 -16.04 -22.06 14.24
N THR A 308 -15.09 -22.69 14.93
CA THR A 308 -13.92 -22.02 15.46
C THR A 308 -12.82 -21.90 14.41
N LEU A 309 -12.08 -20.78 14.46
CA LEU A 309 -10.90 -20.49 13.64
C LEU A 309 -9.74 -20.03 14.54
N ALA A 310 -8.62 -20.74 14.49
CA ALA A 310 -7.40 -20.30 15.15
C ALA A 310 -6.66 -19.27 14.27
N LEU A 311 -6.39 -18.11 14.84
CA LEU A 311 -5.64 -17.05 14.19
C LEU A 311 -4.36 -16.75 14.98
N SER A 312 -3.25 -16.57 14.28
CA SER A 312 -2.00 -16.10 14.88
C SER A 312 -1.89 -14.59 14.74
N ILE A 313 -1.45 -13.95 15.82
CA ILE A 313 -1.14 -12.53 15.86
C ILE A 313 0.38 -12.41 15.75
N PRO A 314 0.94 -11.68 14.78
CA PRO A 314 2.38 -11.57 14.64
C PRO A 314 3.00 -10.81 15.81
N ALA A 315 4.25 -11.12 16.12
CA ALA A 315 5.02 -10.34 17.10
C ALA A 315 5.07 -8.87 16.68
N MET A 316 4.73 -7.99 17.61
CA MET A 316 4.67 -6.54 17.45
C MET A 316 5.39 -5.84 18.58
N THR A 317 6.01 -4.70 18.30
CA THR A 317 6.55 -3.81 19.34
C THR A 317 5.42 -3.21 20.18
N ALA A 318 5.75 -2.65 21.33
CA ALA A 318 4.77 -1.95 22.17
C ALA A 318 4.10 -0.79 21.42
N GLU A 319 4.87 -0.05 20.63
CA GLU A 319 4.39 1.05 19.80
C GLU A 319 3.45 0.55 18.69
N GLU A 320 3.81 -0.51 17.95
CA GLU A 320 2.95 -1.11 16.93
C GLU A 320 1.59 -1.57 17.51
N ARG A 321 1.60 -2.14 18.72
CA ARG A 321 0.36 -2.50 19.43
C ARG A 321 -0.46 -1.28 19.78
N GLN A 322 0.19 -0.21 20.29
CA GLN A 322 -0.50 1.02 20.65
C GLN A 322 -1.13 1.69 19.43
N ILE A 323 -0.45 1.69 18.27
CA ILE A 323 -1.01 2.20 17.01
C ILE A 323 -2.31 1.46 16.63
N ILE A 324 -2.33 0.13 16.76
CA ILE A 324 -3.57 -0.65 16.53
C ILE A 324 -4.66 -0.28 17.53
N LEU A 325 -4.32 -0.16 18.82
CA LEU A 325 -5.27 0.21 19.87
C LEU A 325 -5.87 1.61 19.65
N ASP A 326 -5.07 2.55 19.16
CA ASP A 326 -5.48 3.91 18.82
C ASP A 326 -6.27 4.00 17.50
N GLY A 327 -6.28 2.91 16.71
CA GLY A 327 -7.00 2.78 15.43
C GLY A 327 -6.20 3.13 14.20
N CYS A 328 -5.14 3.93 14.30
CA CYS A 328 -4.13 4.17 13.27
C CYS A 328 -3.00 5.08 13.79
N LEU A 329 -1.90 5.16 13.03
CA LEU A 329 -0.75 6.00 13.34
C LEU A 329 -1.09 7.51 13.47
N ILE A 330 -2.04 8.00 12.68
CA ILE A 330 -2.50 9.40 12.76
C ILE A 330 -3.12 9.68 14.14
N ASN A 331 -3.95 8.79 14.62
CA ASN A 331 -4.57 8.91 15.95
C ASN A 331 -3.54 8.77 17.07
N HIS A 332 -2.59 7.84 16.91
CA HIS A 332 -1.52 7.62 17.86
C HIS A 332 -0.74 8.92 18.13
N TYR A 333 -0.22 9.57 17.11
CA TYR A 333 0.48 10.84 17.26
C TYR A 333 -0.43 11.97 17.75
N ARG A 334 -1.69 12.00 17.36
CA ARG A 334 -2.65 12.96 17.91
C ARG A 334 -2.85 12.78 19.41
N ASN A 335 -2.82 11.55 19.90
CA ASN A 335 -2.96 11.25 21.34
C ASN A 335 -1.69 11.61 22.11
N GLU A 336 -0.51 11.44 21.53
CA GLU A 336 0.76 11.84 22.15
C GLU A 336 0.95 13.36 22.23
N MET A 337 0.31 14.13 21.36
CA MET A 337 0.38 15.60 21.33
C MET A 337 -0.59 16.26 22.32
N LYS A 338 -1.49 15.51 22.96
CA LYS A 338 -2.42 16.00 23.99
C LYS A 338 -1.80 15.88 25.37
#